data_e15d84050597ccd86455f4e1cf837d77
#
_entry.id   e15d84050597ccd86455f4e1cf837d77
#
_cell.length_a   1.000
_cell.length_b   1.000
_cell.length_c   1.000
_cell.angle_alpha   90.00
_cell.angle_beta   90.00
_cell.angle_gamma   90.00
#
_symmetry.space_group_name_H-M   'P 1'
#
loop_
_entity.id
_entity.type
_entity.pdbx_description
1 polymer ?
#
loop_
_entity_poly.entity_id
_entity_poly.type
_entity_poly.pdbx_seq_one_letter_code
_entity_poly.pdbx_strand_id
1 'polypeptide(L)'
;AGWALNVIEQCQKMGFKGPVWPVHPTRAEIGGLKAYASLADLPEAPDATFIGVNRFATVDVVAELAAMGGGGAICFASGWEESGEAGLQERLVAAAGDMPILGPNCYGVINYLDGALLWPDQHGGIRVKNGVALVSQSSNIVINMGMQQRGLPVAYMACLGNAAVVGLAELAGALLDDPRVTALGL
;
A
#
# COMPACT_ATOMS: atom_id res chain seq x y z
N ALA A 1 -8.28 12.30 6.29
CA ALA A 1 -9.21 11.25 6.77
C ALA A 1 -9.91 10.50 5.61
N GLY A 2 -9.94 11.03 4.40
CA GLY A 2 -10.60 10.40 3.26
C GLY A 2 -9.86 9.16 2.72
N TRP A 3 -8.57 9.25 2.46
CA TRP A 3 -7.81 8.24 1.74
C TRP A 3 -7.77 6.86 2.44
N ALA A 4 -7.53 6.82 3.76
CA ALA A 4 -7.54 5.56 4.50
C ALA A 4 -8.93 4.91 4.57
N LEU A 5 -10.00 5.71 4.60
CA LEU A 5 -11.37 5.19 4.52
C LEU A 5 -11.60 4.51 3.16
N ASN A 6 -11.17 5.12 2.06
CA ASN A 6 -11.30 4.52 0.74
C ASN A 6 -10.60 3.15 0.65
N VAL A 7 -9.42 2.99 1.26
CA VAL A 7 -8.72 1.69 1.31
C VAL A 7 -9.60 0.62 1.98
N ILE A 8 -10.23 0.95 3.11
CA ILE A 8 -11.15 0.03 3.81
C ILE A 8 -12.33 -0.34 2.89
N GLU A 9 -12.96 0.65 2.27
CA GLU A 9 -14.10 0.45 1.37
C GLU A 9 -13.74 -0.41 0.16
N GLN A 10 -12.54 -0.22 -0.43
CA GLN A 10 -12.07 -1.05 -1.53
C GLN A 10 -11.85 -2.51 -1.11
N CYS A 11 -11.24 -2.76 0.03
CA CYS A 11 -11.10 -4.12 0.57
C CYS A 11 -12.47 -4.77 0.82
N GLN A 12 -13.42 -4.04 1.41
CA GLN A 12 -14.78 -4.52 1.65
C GLN A 12 -15.50 -4.84 0.32
N LYS A 13 -15.44 -3.93 -0.66
CA LYS A 13 -16.02 -4.09 -2.00
C LYS A 13 -15.47 -5.31 -2.72
N MET A 14 -14.18 -5.60 -2.58
CA MET A 14 -13.52 -6.76 -3.19
C MET A 14 -13.69 -8.05 -2.38
N GLY A 15 -14.35 -7.99 -1.25
CA GLY A 15 -14.63 -9.16 -0.41
C GLY A 15 -13.38 -9.75 0.23
N PHE A 16 -12.40 -8.90 0.61
CA PHE A 16 -11.25 -9.31 1.40
C PHE A 16 -11.71 -9.99 2.71
N LYS A 17 -11.09 -11.10 3.06
CA LYS A 17 -11.49 -11.94 4.20
C LYS A 17 -10.57 -11.82 5.41
N GLY A 18 -9.39 -11.23 5.22
CA GLY A 18 -8.45 -10.97 6.30
C GLY A 18 -8.94 -9.87 7.23
N PRO A 19 -8.33 -9.74 8.41
CA PRO A 19 -8.61 -8.64 9.32
C PRO A 19 -8.16 -7.30 8.71
N VAL A 20 -8.94 -6.26 9.00
CA VAL A 20 -8.61 -4.87 8.64
C VAL A 20 -8.72 -4.04 9.90
N TRP A 21 -7.63 -3.40 10.30
CA TRP A 21 -7.52 -2.64 11.55
C TRP A 21 -7.28 -1.17 11.29
N PRO A 22 -8.32 -0.32 11.27
CA PRO A 22 -8.14 1.12 11.21
C PRO A 22 -7.46 1.63 12.48
N VAL A 23 -6.49 2.54 12.32
CA VAL A 23 -5.85 3.22 13.45
C VAL A 23 -6.16 4.71 13.40
N HIS A 24 -6.69 5.26 14.48
CA HIS A 24 -7.00 6.67 14.58
C HIS A 24 -7.08 7.14 16.04
N PRO A 25 -6.37 8.20 16.44
CA PRO A 25 -6.20 8.57 17.85
C PRO A 25 -7.51 8.93 18.58
N THR A 26 -8.57 9.30 17.86
CA THR A 26 -9.80 9.82 18.49
C THR A 26 -11.10 9.19 17.99
N ARG A 27 -11.05 8.38 16.92
CA ARG A 27 -12.24 7.72 16.39
C ARG A 27 -12.30 6.29 16.89
N ALA A 28 -13.48 5.88 17.38
CA ALA A 28 -13.72 4.50 17.82
C ALA A 28 -14.08 3.57 16.66
N GLU A 29 -14.53 4.15 15.52
CA GLU A 29 -14.97 3.40 14.34
C GLU A 29 -14.62 4.13 13.05
N ILE A 30 -14.21 3.38 12.03
CA ILE A 30 -13.96 3.88 10.66
C ILE A 30 -14.43 2.81 9.67
N GLY A 31 -15.28 3.19 8.71
CA GLY A 31 -15.78 2.27 7.67
C GLY A 31 -16.55 1.07 8.22
N GLY A 32 -17.24 1.21 9.36
CA GLY A 32 -17.95 0.14 10.02
C GLY A 32 -17.05 -0.85 10.80
N LEU A 33 -15.76 -0.53 10.91
CA LEU A 33 -14.78 -1.34 11.66
C LEU A 33 -14.34 -0.64 12.93
N LYS A 34 -14.12 -1.42 13.99
CA LYS A 34 -13.49 -0.91 15.22
C LYS A 34 -12.14 -0.28 14.88
N ALA A 35 -11.93 0.97 15.30
CA ALA A 35 -10.65 1.63 15.18
C ALA A 35 -9.85 1.52 16.48
N TYR A 36 -8.54 1.40 16.35
CA TYR A 36 -7.56 1.36 17.44
C TYR A 36 -6.96 2.73 17.64
N ALA A 37 -6.67 3.12 18.87
CA ALA A 37 -6.16 4.46 19.16
C ALA A 37 -4.70 4.64 18.72
N SER A 38 -3.91 3.56 18.76
CA SER A 38 -2.50 3.53 18.36
C SER A 38 -2.14 2.18 17.73
N LEU A 39 -0.93 2.08 17.15
CA LEU A 39 -0.39 0.82 16.65
C LEU A 39 -0.17 -0.20 17.77
N ALA A 40 0.21 0.27 18.97
CA ALA A 40 0.41 -0.58 20.13
C ALA A 40 -0.87 -1.28 20.64
N ASP A 41 -2.05 -0.77 20.25
CA ASP A 41 -3.35 -1.36 20.63
C ASP A 41 -3.80 -2.45 19.64
N LEU A 42 -3.07 -2.67 18.54
CA LEU A 42 -3.40 -3.70 17.55
C LEU A 42 -3.27 -5.10 18.16
N PRO A 43 -4.09 -6.07 17.72
CA PRO A 43 -4.01 -7.46 18.21
C PRO A 43 -2.68 -8.15 17.92
N GLU A 44 -2.05 -7.80 16.80
CA GLU A 44 -0.79 -8.34 16.31
C GLU A 44 -0.14 -7.37 15.31
N ALA A 45 1.11 -7.61 14.93
CA ALA A 45 1.78 -6.85 13.88
C ALA A 45 1.06 -7.05 12.54
N PRO A 46 0.72 -5.97 11.79
CA PRO A 46 0.04 -6.10 10.50
C PRO A 46 1.00 -6.61 9.42
N ASP A 47 0.51 -7.50 8.55
CA ASP A 47 1.27 -7.96 7.37
C ASP A 47 1.54 -6.84 6.38
N ALA A 48 0.59 -5.90 6.23
CA ALA A 48 0.73 -4.76 5.35
C ALA A 48 -0.06 -3.55 5.86
N THR A 49 0.53 -2.36 5.75
CA THR A 49 -0.07 -1.12 6.27
C THR A 49 -0.14 -0.03 5.20
N PHE A 50 -1.30 0.58 5.03
CA PHE A 50 -1.44 1.81 4.25
C PHE A 50 -1.31 3.03 5.18
N ILE A 51 -0.29 3.85 4.97
CA ILE A 51 0.01 5.03 5.77
C ILE A 51 -0.52 6.28 5.06
N GLY A 52 -1.67 6.79 5.52
CA GLY A 52 -2.37 7.95 4.95
C GLY A 52 -2.23 9.23 5.78
N VAL A 53 -1.15 9.38 6.54
CA VAL A 53 -0.82 10.61 7.30
C VAL A 53 0.19 11.49 6.54
N ASN A 54 0.49 12.69 7.06
CA ASN A 54 1.49 13.57 6.45
C ASN A 54 2.90 12.96 6.52
N ARG A 55 3.83 13.46 5.68
CA ARG A 55 5.17 12.90 5.53
C ARG A 55 6.00 12.87 6.82
N PHE A 56 5.83 13.83 7.72
CA PHE A 56 6.57 13.86 8.99
C PHE A 56 6.08 12.74 9.92
N ALA A 57 4.78 12.64 10.12
CA ALA A 57 4.19 11.57 10.91
C ALA A 57 4.39 10.17 10.29
N THR A 58 4.57 10.10 8.96
CA THR A 58 4.86 8.84 8.27
C THR A 58 6.16 8.21 8.79
N VAL A 59 7.20 9.00 9.06
CA VAL A 59 8.48 8.50 9.57
C VAL A 59 8.30 7.83 10.94
N ASP A 60 7.54 8.46 11.83
CA ASP A 60 7.27 7.93 13.17
C ASP A 60 6.45 6.65 13.11
N VAL A 61 5.39 6.62 12.28
CA VAL A 61 4.54 5.44 12.06
C VAL A 61 5.36 4.27 11.49
N VAL A 62 6.28 4.54 10.54
CA VAL A 62 7.16 3.52 9.98
C VAL A 62 8.10 2.95 11.03
N ALA A 63 8.68 3.81 11.89
CA ALA A 63 9.55 3.35 12.98
C ALA A 63 8.79 2.43 13.96
N GLU A 64 7.55 2.79 14.33
CA GLU A 64 6.70 1.97 15.20
C GLU A 64 6.35 0.63 14.54
N LEU A 65 5.95 0.63 13.26
CA LEU A 65 5.64 -0.59 12.51
C LEU A 65 6.85 -1.53 12.40
N ALA A 66 8.03 -0.99 12.08
CA ALA A 66 9.26 -1.77 12.02
C ALA A 66 9.61 -2.39 13.39
N ALA A 67 9.49 -1.60 14.47
CA ALA A 67 9.78 -2.07 15.82
C ALA A 67 8.83 -3.17 16.29
N MET A 68 7.58 -3.19 15.83
CA MET A 68 6.61 -4.25 16.18
C MET A 68 6.67 -5.46 15.24
N GLY A 69 7.53 -5.46 14.23
CA GLY A 69 7.66 -6.55 13.26
C GLY A 69 6.62 -6.54 12.15
N GLY A 70 6.14 -5.37 11.75
CA GLY A 70 5.23 -5.21 10.62
C GLY A 70 5.80 -5.77 9.31
N GLY A 71 4.95 -6.41 8.49
CA GLY A 71 5.39 -7.08 7.27
C GLY A 71 5.72 -6.12 6.12
N GLY A 72 5.17 -4.91 6.10
CA GLY A 72 5.48 -3.88 5.12
C GLY A 72 4.52 -2.70 5.14
N ALA A 73 4.92 -1.61 4.45
CA ALA A 73 4.11 -0.40 4.42
C ALA A 73 4.04 0.26 3.04
N ILE A 74 2.94 0.94 2.79
CA ILE A 74 2.74 1.86 1.68
C ILE A 74 2.73 3.28 2.22
N CYS A 75 3.69 4.09 1.80
CA CYS A 75 3.82 5.49 2.21
C CYS A 75 3.20 6.40 1.16
N PHE A 76 1.95 6.84 1.41
CA PHE A 76 1.15 7.59 0.45
C PHE A 76 1.58 9.06 0.31
N ALA A 77 2.00 9.69 1.39
CA ALA A 77 2.31 11.12 1.40
C ALA A 77 3.35 11.52 0.34
N SER A 78 3.14 12.68 -0.27
CA SER A 78 4.07 13.33 -1.20
C SER A 78 4.91 14.43 -0.51
N GLY A 79 5.82 15.07 -1.26
CA GLY A 79 6.61 16.20 -0.78
C GLY A 79 7.84 15.76 0.02
N TRP A 80 8.59 14.83 -0.50
CA TRP A 80 9.82 14.31 0.12
C TRP A 80 11.07 15.04 -0.43
N GLU A 81 11.75 14.48 -1.40
CA GLU A 81 12.93 15.12 -2.01
C GLU A 81 12.57 16.41 -2.75
N GLU A 82 11.43 16.41 -3.43
CA GLU A 82 10.93 17.54 -4.22
C GLU A 82 10.54 18.77 -3.38
N SER A 83 10.38 18.64 -2.08
CA SER A 83 10.03 19.76 -1.18
C SER A 83 11.22 20.55 -0.68
N GLY A 84 12.45 20.13 -0.99
CA GLY A 84 13.68 20.76 -0.52
C GLY A 84 13.99 20.51 0.97
N GLU A 85 13.25 19.63 1.63
CA GLU A 85 13.57 19.17 2.99
C GLU A 85 14.62 18.07 2.93
N ALA A 86 15.89 18.49 2.98
CA ALA A 86 17.01 17.56 2.97
C ALA A 86 16.92 16.56 4.12
N GLY A 87 17.12 15.27 3.81
CA GLY A 87 17.25 14.21 4.81
C GLY A 87 15.95 13.59 5.31
N LEU A 88 14.77 14.01 4.83
CA LEU A 88 13.52 13.41 5.30
C LEU A 88 13.31 11.99 4.74
N GLN A 89 13.65 11.77 3.48
CA GLN A 89 13.57 10.44 2.87
C GLN A 89 14.61 9.48 3.45
N GLU A 90 15.82 9.96 3.74
CA GLU A 90 16.85 9.18 4.43
C GLU A 90 16.39 8.78 5.85
N ARG A 91 15.70 9.68 6.56
CA ARG A 91 15.10 9.34 7.85
C ARG A 91 14.03 8.26 7.73
N LEU A 92 13.21 8.29 6.67
CA LEU A 92 12.23 7.25 6.40
C LEU A 92 12.91 5.89 6.16
N VAL A 93 13.95 5.87 5.33
CA VAL A 93 14.73 4.64 5.05
C VAL A 93 15.36 4.09 6.34
N ALA A 94 15.96 4.96 7.15
CA ALA A 94 16.53 4.57 8.44
C ALA A 94 15.47 4.04 9.42
N ALA A 95 14.28 4.63 9.43
CA ALA A 95 13.16 4.21 10.27
C ALA A 95 12.58 2.84 9.84
N ALA A 96 12.60 2.55 8.55
CA ALA A 96 12.14 1.27 8.00
C ALA A 96 13.03 0.09 8.41
N GLY A 97 14.35 0.31 8.51
CA GLY A 97 15.28 -0.79 8.71
C GLY A 97 15.13 -1.86 7.62
N ASP A 98 14.86 -3.08 8.03
CA ASP A 98 14.64 -4.21 7.11
C ASP A 98 13.17 -4.34 6.63
N MET A 99 12.24 -3.54 7.16
CA MET A 99 10.83 -3.58 6.75
C MET A 99 10.65 -3.01 5.33
N PRO A 100 10.05 -3.76 4.38
CA PRO A 100 9.84 -3.28 3.02
C PRO A 100 8.84 -2.12 2.98
N ILE A 101 9.15 -1.10 2.19
CA ILE A 101 8.28 0.06 1.96
C ILE A 101 8.10 0.28 0.46
N LEU A 102 6.85 0.42 0.01
CA LEU A 102 6.51 1.00 -1.28
C LEU A 102 6.31 2.50 -1.15
N GLY A 103 6.95 3.25 -2.01
CA GLY A 103 6.95 4.70 -1.97
C GLY A 103 8.26 5.31 -1.45
N PRO A 104 8.21 6.45 -0.79
CA PRO A 104 7.03 7.29 -0.56
C PRO A 104 6.45 7.89 -1.84
N ASN A 105 5.43 8.75 -1.69
CA ASN A 105 4.72 9.33 -2.82
C ASN A 105 4.09 8.24 -3.73
N CYS A 106 3.42 7.29 -3.12
CA CYS A 106 2.94 6.06 -3.75
C CYS A 106 1.46 5.84 -3.43
N TYR A 107 0.63 5.57 -4.45
CA TYR A 107 -0.79 5.23 -4.26
C TYR A 107 -0.97 3.83 -3.67
N GLY A 108 -0.07 2.88 -3.97
CA GLY A 108 -0.09 1.58 -3.33
C GLY A 108 -0.18 0.38 -4.26
N VAL A 109 -0.82 -0.66 -3.74
CA VAL A 109 -0.96 -1.97 -4.38
C VAL A 109 -2.42 -2.39 -4.44
N ILE A 110 -2.80 -2.95 -5.57
CA ILE A 110 -4.05 -3.67 -5.78
C ILE A 110 -3.73 -5.15 -5.95
N ASN A 111 -4.28 -5.99 -5.09
CA ASN A 111 -4.24 -7.45 -5.20
C ASN A 111 -5.64 -7.98 -5.50
N TYR A 112 -5.93 -8.25 -6.77
CA TYR A 112 -7.22 -8.82 -7.19
C TYR A 112 -7.33 -10.34 -6.95
N LEU A 113 -6.23 -11.04 -6.66
CA LEU A 113 -6.26 -12.47 -6.34
C LEU A 113 -6.91 -12.71 -4.98
N ASP A 114 -6.57 -11.90 -3.99
CA ASP A 114 -7.03 -12.06 -2.61
C ASP A 114 -8.03 -10.97 -2.18
N GLY A 115 -8.16 -9.90 -2.97
CA GLY A 115 -9.05 -8.77 -2.71
C GLY A 115 -8.49 -7.78 -1.69
N ALA A 116 -7.19 -7.84 -1.41
CA ALA A 116 -6.50 -6.90 -0.56
C ALA A 116 -6.07 -5.68 -1.38
N LEU A 117 -6.75 -4.57 -1.20
CA LEU A 117 -6.47 -3.33 -1.92
C LEU A 117 -5.96 -2.27 -0.95
N LEU A 118 -4.64 -2.17 -0.83
CA LEU A 118 -4.02 -1.02 -0.18
C LEU A 118 -3.91 0.12 -1.20
N TRP A 119 -5.09 0.55 -1.67
CA TRP A 119 -5.28 1.47 -2.77
C TRP A 119 -6.40 2.46 -2.46
N PRO A 120 -6.14 3.78 -2.42
CA PRO A 120 -7.09 4.77 -1.93
C PRO A 120 -8.03 5.33 -3.00
N ASP A 121 -7.87 4.95 -4.26
CA ASP A 121 -8.62 5.52 -5.38
C ASP A 121 -9.55 4.48 -6.03
N GLN A 122 -10.35 4.91 -6.98
CA GLN A 122 -11.24 4.04 -7.74
C GLN A 122 -10.46 3.10 -8.66
N HIS A 123 -11.06 1.98 -8.98
CA HIS A 123 -10.56 0.99 -9.95
C HIS A 123 -11.71 0.29 -10.65
N GLY A 124 -11.47 -0.20 -11.87
CA GLY A 124 -12.46 -0.95 -12.67
C GLY A 124 -12.25 -2.46 -12.65
N GLY A 125 -11.27 -2.97 -11.90
CA GLY A 125 -10.92 -4.39 -11.89
C GLY A 125 -11.86 -5.25 -11.05
N ILE A 126 -11.76 -6.55 -11.27
CA ILE A 126 -12.54 -7.60 -10.59
C ILE A 126 -11.61 -8.67 -10.02
N ARG A 127 -12.12 -9.49 -9.10
CA ARG A 127 -11.41 -10.67 -8.60
C ARG A 127 -11.07 -11.64 -9.72
N VAL A 128 -9.84 -12.14 -9.71
CA VAL A 128 -9.34 -13.15 -10.66
C VAL A 128 -8.64 -14.29 -9.92
N LYS A 129 -8.47 -15.45 -10.56
CA LYS A 129 -7.74 -16.59 -10.00
C LYS A 129 -6.25 -16.56 -10.36
N ASN A 130 -5.91 -15.97 -11.50
CA ASN A 130 -4.57 -15.73 -12.00
C ASN A 130 -4.62 -14.57 -12.98
N GLY A 131 -3.49 -14.00 -13.33
CA GLY A 131 -3.44 -12.89 -14.27
C GLY A 131 -2.08 -12.21 -14.33
N VAL A 132 -2.03 -11.09 -15.01
CA VAL A 132 -0.80 -10.30 -15.16
C VAL A 132 -0.58 -9.40 -13.95
N ALA A 133 0.69 -9.18 -13.60
CA ALA A 133 1.09 -8.12 -12.68
C ALA A 133 1.55 -6.89 -13.49
N LEU A 134 1.10 -5.72 -13.09
CA LEU A 134 1.44 -4.45 -13.74
C LEU A 134 2.08 -3.53 -12.71
N VAL A 135 3.28 -3.05 -13.01
CA VAL A 135 4.03 -2.16 -12.13
C VAL A 135 4.39 -0.89 -12.89
N SER A 136 4.24 0.25 -12.28
CA SER A 136 4.71 1.54 -12.80
C SER A 136 5.29 2.39 -11.69
N GLN A 137 6.25 3.23 -12.03
CA GLN A 137 6.72 4.28 -11.12
C GLN A 137 5.60 5.28 -10.84
N SER A 138 4.80 5.62 -11.87
CA SER A 138 3.78 6.66 -11.81
C SER A 138 2.43 6.13 -11.33
N SER A 139 1.91 6.70 -10.24
CA SER A 139 0.56 6.45 -9.76
C SER A 139 -0.52 6.80 -10.79
N ASN A 140 -0.34 7.88 -11.56
CA ASN A 140 -1.30 8.27 -12.60
C ASN A 140 -1.42 7.23 -13.71
N ILE A 141 -0.32 6.58 -14.08
CA ILE A 141 -0.34 5.48 -15.05
C ILE A 141 -1.12 4.31 -14.47
N VAL A 142 -0.84 3.90 -13.23
CA VAL A 142 -1.53 2.79 -12.57
C VAL A 142 -3.04 3.09 -12.42
N ILE A 143 -3.43 4.31 -12.06
CA ILE A 143 -4.85 4.72 -12.00
C ILE A 143 -5.52 4.51 -13.36
N ASN A 144 -4.92 5.05 -14.44
CA ASN A 144 -5.49 4.93 -15.79
C ASN A 144 -5.58 3.48 -16.26
N MET A 145 -4.55 2.67 -15.97
CA MET A 145 -4.57 1.23 -16.27
C MET A 145 -5.62 0.50 -15.45
N GLY A 146 -5.79 0.84 -14.18
CA GLY A 146 -6.77 0.27 -13.26
C GLY A 146 -8.22 0.51 -13.66
N MET A 147 -8.50 1.55 -14.45
CA MET A 147 -9.82 1.87 -14.95
C MET A 147 -10.17 1.15 -16.28
N GLN A 148 -9.24 0.39 -16.87
CA GLN A 148 -9.48 -0.34 -18.12
C GLN A 148 -10.39 -1.56 -17.90
N GLN A 149 -11.33 -1.78 -18.82
CA GLN A 149 -12.26 -2.92 -18.83
C GLN A 149 -12.15 -3.68 -20.16
N ARG A 150 -10.92 -4.08 -20.51
CA ARG A 150 -10.61 -4.72 -21.80
C ARG A 150 -10.48 -6.24 -21.72
N GLY A 151 -10.92 -6.85 -20.62
CA GLY A 151 -10.87 -8.30 -20.45
C GLY A 151 -9.49 -8.88 -20.11
N LEU A 152 -8.45 -8.05 -19.89
CA LEU A 152 -7.16 -8.51 -19.39
C LEU A 152 -7.31 -8.93 -17.93
N PRO A 153 -7.02 -10.20 -17.58
CA PRO A 153 -7.05 -10.62 -16.19
C PRO A 153 -5.82 -10.02 -15.47
N VAL A 154 -6.06 -9.04 -14.62
CA VAL A 154 -5.02 -8.41 -13.82
C VAL A 154 -5.01 -9.03 -12.43
N ALA A 155 -3.88 -9.61 -12.03
CA ALA A 155 -3.64 -10.17 -10.70
C ALA A 155 -3.22 -9.10 -9.71
N TYR A 156 -2.22 -8.30 -10.10
CA TYR A 156 -1.67 -7.22 -9.29
C TYR A 156 -1.50 -5.94 -10.10
N MET A 157 -1.70 -4.81 -9.44
CA MET A 157 -1.24 -3.51 -9.91
C MET A 157 -0.49 -2.82 -8.78
N ALA A 158 0.67 -2.25 -9.06
CA ALA A 158 1.46 -1.55 -8.06
C ALA A 158 2.11 -0.30 -8.63
N CYS A 159 2.21 0.74 -7.80
CA CYS A 159 3.06 1.88 -8.10
C CYS A 159 4.24 1.93 -7.12
N LEU A 160 5.39 2.42 -7.59
CA LEU A 160 6.62 2.49 -6.80
C LEU A 160 6.81 3.84 -6.11
N GLY A 161 6.22 4.92 -6.68
CA GLY A 161 6.52 6.27 -6.20
C GLY A 161 8.01 6.57 -6.28
N ASN A 162 8.61 7.06 -5.19
CA ASN A 162 10.03 7.37 -5.13
C ASN A 162 10.95 6.14 -5.00
N ALA A 163 10.39 4.96 -4.75
CA ALA A 163 11.14 3.70 -4.61
C ALA A 163 12.33 3.79 -3.61
N ALA A 164 12.08 4.39 -2.44
CA ALA A 164 13.15 4.70 -1.49
C ALA A 164 13.73 3.45 -0.80
N VAL A 165 12.95 2.38 -0.64
CA VAL A 165 13.37 1.11 -0.04
C VAL A 165 13.21 -0.01 -1.06
N VAL A 166 11.97 -0.35 -1.44
CA VAL A 166 11.71 -1.40 -2.42
C VAL A 166 11.87 -0.85 -3.84
N GLY A 167 12.80 -1.40 -4.60
CA GLY A 167 13.04 -1.06 -6.00
C GLY A 167 12.20 -1.87 -6.98
N LEU A 168 12.26 -1.48 -8.27
CA LEU A 168 11.51 -2.15 -9.33
C LEU A 168 11.87 -3.64 -9.47
N ALA A 169 13.16 -3.98 -9.43
CA ALA A 169 13.61 -5.36 -9.59
C ALA A 169 13.15 -6.26 -8.43
N GLU A 170 13.20 -5.74 -7.22
CA GLU A 170 12.79 -6.44 -6.02
C GLU A 170 11.28 -6.70 -6.01
N LEU A 171 10.46 -5.66 -6.28
CA LEU A 171 9.01 -5.82 -6.40
C LEU A 171 8.64 -6.78 -7.54
N ALA A 172 9.31 -6.66 -8.70
CA ALA A 172 9.09 -7.54 -9.85
C ALA A 172 9.39 -9.01 -9.49
N GLY A 173 10.49 -9.27 -8.79
CA GLY A 173 10.84 -10.59 -8.29
C GLY A 173 9.77 -11.16 -7.37
N ALA A 174 9.37 -10.40 -6.36
CA ALA A 174 8.34 -10.83 -5.41
C ALA A 174 6.98 -11.13 -6.08
N LEU A 175 6.59 -10.34 -7.10
CA LEU A 175 5.36 -10.59 -7.84
C LEU A 175 5.45 -11.84 -8.74
N LEU A 176 6.63 -12.13 -9.29
CA LEU A 176 6.85 -13.33 -10.13
C LEU A 176 6.96 -14.62 -9.30
N ASP A 177 7.27 -14.53 -8.01
CA ASP A 177 7.27 -15.68 -7.10
C ASP A 177 5.85 -16.20 -6.81
N ASP A 178 4.82 -15.39 -7.05
CA ASP A 178 3.43 -15.87 -6.97
C ASP A 178 3.07 -16.67 -8.23
N PRO A 179 2.83 -18.01 -8.13
CA PRO A 179 2.53 -18.86 -9.28
C PRO A 179 1.23 -18.50 -10.00
N ARG A 180 0.41 -17.62 -9.42
CA ARG A 180 -0.82 -17.10 -10.04
C ARG A 180 -0.56 -15.94 -10.99
N VAL A 181 0.66 -15.37 -10.97
CA VAL A 181 1.09 -14.32 -11.90
C VAL A 181 1.58 -14.96 -13.20
N THR A 182 0.90 -14.64 -14.30
CA THR A 182 1.14 -15.26 -15.62
C THR A 182 2.08 -14.45 -16.49
N ALA A 183 2.22 -13.17 -16.24
CA ALA A 183 3.15 -12.26 -16.92
C ALA A 183 3.33 -11.00 -16.08
N LEU A 184 4.43 -10.28 -16.35
CA LEU A 184 4.76 -9.01 -15.72
C LEU A 184 4.86 -7.92 -16.80
N GLY A 185 4.18 -6.79 -16.56
CA GLY A 185 4.29 -5.55 -17.32
C GLY A 185 4.93 -4.45 -16.46
N LEU A 186 5.96 -3.79 -17.01
CA LEU A 186 6.72 -2.73 -16.35
C LEU A 186 6.62 -1.42 -17.15
#